data_4a2ef80e19fa54df413b45a86962380a
#
_entry.id   4a2ef80e19fa54df413b45a86962380a
#
_cell.length_a   1.000
_cell.length_b   1.000
_cell.length_c   1.000
_cell.angle_alpha   90.00
_cell.angle_beta   90.00
_cell.angle_gamma   90.00
#
_symmetry.space_group_name_H-M   'P 1'
#
loop_
_entity.id
_entity.type
_entity.pdbx_description
1 polymer ?
#
loop_
_entity_poly.entity_id
_entity_poly.type
_entity_poly.pdbx_seq_one_letter_code
_entity_poly.pdbx_strand_id
1 'polypeptide(L)'
;MTPLSVAYVATAAICVTVGLQHLVMALRVENRKPQLLFAVAALAVAADAVFEWRLHTAQSAEEYLGAMPWTALYIATAIVALSWYIALRTGVIRRGLLWGVTAFAVVAVVLDFAVGIAYSGPLVFGTTVLPWGEAVAHVSGATNPLRVVGDIVLFGFLLILIDTTVRMARHRKRRQARLLGGSLMAYALGLLTIIPSDLGWFHVPTPHTFAFLVIVAAMSWDLTEDLVRAAGLSREVLASERR
;
A
#
# COMPACT_ATOMS: atom_id res chain seq x y z
N MET A 1 3.20 25.63 -4.23
CA MET A 1 2.88 24.24 -3.82
C MET A 1 2.82 24.22 -2.31
N THR A 2 1.80 23.61 -1.74
CA THR A 2 1.65 23.46 -0.29
C THR A 2 2.53 22.31 0.23
N PRO A 3 2.86 22.28 1.53
CA PRO A 3 3.66 21.20 2.12
C PRO A 3 3.07 19.81 1.85
N LEU A 4 1.75 19.67 1.94
CA LEU A 4 1.06 18.40 1.67
C LEU A 4 1.18 18.00 0.20
N SER A 5 1.01 18.94 -0.73
CA SER A 5 1.19 18.68 -2.17
C SER A 5 2.61 18.19 -2.48
N VAL A 6 3.63 18.82 -1.86
CA VAL A 6 5.03 18.39 -2.02
C VAL A 6 5.22 16.96 -1.49
N ALA A 7 4.63 16.64 -0.33
CA ALA A 7 4.73 15.31 0.26
C ALA A 7 4.12 14.22 -0.64
N TYR A 8 2.93 14.44 -1.21
CA TYR A 8 2.30 13.49 -2.15
C TYR A 8 3.10 13.32 -3.44
N VAL A 9 3.57 14.42 -4.05
CA VAL A 9 4.39 14.36 -5.26
C VAL A 9 5.72 13.63 -5.01
N ALA A 10 6.38 13.91 -3.89
CA ALA A 10 7.60 13.21 -3.51
C ALA A 10 7.36 11.71 -3.30
N THR A 11 6.28 11.35 -2.60
CA THR A 11 5.90 9.93 -2.37
C THR A 11 5.62 9.23 -3.70
N ALA A 12 4.83 9.85 -4.60
CA ALA A 12 4.56 9.30 -5.92
C ALA A 12 5.87 9.09 -6.71
N ALA A 13 6.76 10.08 -6.74
CA ALA A 13 8.03 9.98 -7.46
C ALA A 13 8.94 8.86 -6.91
N ILE A 14 9.03 8.72 -5.59
CA ILE A 14 9.78 7.63 -4.94
C ILE A 14 9.17 6.28 -5.32
N CYS A 15 7.85 6.14 -5.21
CA CYS A 15 7.15 4.89 -5.52
C CYS A 15 7.25 4.51 -7.01
N VAL A 16 7.17 5.48 -7.93
CA VAL A 16 7.43 5.23 -9.37
C VAL A 16 8.86 4.75 -9.58
N THR A 17 9.84 5.42 -9.01
CA THR A 17 11.26 5.06 -9.17
C THR A 17 11.51 3.63 -8.69
N VAL A 18 11.03 3.29 -7.51
CA VAL A 18 11.19 1.95 -6.93
C VAL A 18 10.40 0.91 -7.72
N GLY A 19 9.18 1.23 -8.15
CA GLY A 19 8.38 0.35 -9.01
C GLY A 19 9.10 0.01 -10.32
N LEU A 20 9.67 1.01 -10.99
CA LEU A 20 10.47 0.82 -12.21
C LEU A 20 11.75 0.01 -11.95
N GLN A 21 12.46 0.24 -10.85
CA GLN A 21 13.63 -0.56 -10.48
C GLN A 21 13.26 -2.04 -10.33
N HIS A 22 12.18 -2.36 -9.60
CA HIS A 22 11.71 -3.74 -9.44
C HIS A 22 11.22 -4.35 -10.75
N LEU A 23 10.62 -3.56 -11.65
CA LEU A 23 10.24 -4.01 -12.98
C LEU A 23 11.48 -4.40 -13.81
N VAL A 24 12.51 -3.55 -13.83
CA VAL A 24 13.78 -3.84 -14.52
C VAL A 24 14.45 -5.07 -13.93
N MET A 25 14.43 -5.23 -12.61
CA MET A 25 14.97 -6.43 -11.96
C MET A 25 14.21 -7.69 -12.35
N ALA A 26 12.87 -7.62 -12.45
CA ALA A 26 12.06 -8.74 -12.88
C ALA A 26 12.45 -9.26 -14.28
N LEU A 27 13.01 -8.40 -15.14
CA LEU A 27 13.52 -8.81 -16.47
C LEU A 27 14.84 -9.58 -16.40
N ARG A 28 15.57 -9.49 -15.29
CA ARG A 28 16.91 -10.06 -15.13
C ARG A 28 16.97 -11.31 -14.24
N VAL A 29 15.92 -11.62 -13.49
CA VAL A 29 15.88 -12.75 -12.55
C VAL A 29 14.93 -13.83 -13.04
N GLU A 30 15.30 -15.11 -12.79
CA GLU A 30 14.45 -16.26 -13.18
C GLU A 30 13.10 -16.24 -12.46
N ASN A 31 13.08 -15.96 -11.15
CA ASN A 31 11.84 -15.84 -10.39
C ASN A 31 11.32 -14.40 -10.40
N ARG A 32 10.66 -14.01 -11.50
CA ARG A 32 10.14 -12.64 -11.74
C ARG A 32 8.97 -12.26 -10.86
N LYS A 33 8.15 -13.24 -10.42
CA LYS A 33 6.83 -12.98 -9.82
C LYS A 33 6.87 -12.06 -8.59
N PRO A 34 7.76 -12.25 -7.59
CA PRO A 34 7.82 -11.34 -6.44
C PRO A 34 8.19 -9.91 -6.86
N GLN A 35 9.13 -9.75 -7.78
CA GLN A 35 9.57 -8.43 -8.24
C GLN A 35 8.44 -7.69 -8.99
N LEU A 36 7.71 -8.40 -9.86
CA LEU A 36 6.55 -7.84 -10.56
C LEU A 36 5.44 -7.42 -9.60
N LEU A 37 5.14 -8.24 -8.59
CA LEU A 37 4.10 -7.91 -7.61
C LEU A 37 4.48 -6.69 -6.76
N PHE A 38 5.75 -6.58 -6.37
CA PHE A 38 6.21 -5.41 -5.65
C PHE A 38 6.20 -4.15 -6.54
N ALA A 39 6.59 -4.27 -7.81
CA ALA A 39 6.48 -3.18 -8.78
C ALA A 39 5.02 -2.71 -8.93
N VAL A 40 4.08 -3.65 -9.06
CA VAL A 40 2.63 -3.33 -9.14
C VAL A 40 2.17 -2.61 -7.87
N ALA A 41 2.56 -3.09 -6.68
CA ALA A 41 2.20 -2.44 -5.42
C ALA A 41 2.76 -1.01 -5.34
N ALA A 42 4.03 -0.81 -5.68
CA ALA A 42 4.66 0.51 -5.64
C ALA A 42 4.03 1.49 -6.65
N LEU A 43 3.75 1.05 -7.88
CA LEU A 43 3.08 1.88 -8.89
C LEU A 43 1.63 2.17 -8.51
N ALA A 44 0.92 1.23 -7.87
CA ALA A 44 -0.41 1.46 -7.36
C ALA A 44 -0.41 2.54 -6.25
N VAL A 45 0.53 2.47 -5.29
CA VAL A 45 0.67 3.51 -4.26
C VAL A 45 1.09 4.86 -4.86
N ALA A 46 1.90 4.87 -5.93
CA ALA A 46 2.22 6.12 -6.63
C ALA A 46 0.96 6.77 -7.24
N ALA A 47 0.10 5.96 -7.86
CA ALA A 47 -1.17 6.45 -8.41
C ALA A 47 -2.13 6.88 -7.29
N ASP A 48 -2.22 6.10 -6.20
CA ASP A 48 -2.97 6.45 -5.01
C ASP A 48 -2.57 7.82 -4.45
N ALA A 49 -1.26 8.08 -4.31
CA ALA A 49 -0.74 9.38 -3.86
C ALA A 49 -1.22 10.56 -4.74
N VAL A 50 -1.34 10.35 -6.06
CA VAL A 50 -1.86 11.38 -6.99
C VAL A 50 -3.35 11.60 -6.77
N PHE A 51 -4.14 10.54 -6.58
CA PHE A 51 -5.58 10.67 -6.38
C PHE A 51 -5.93 11.18 -4.97
N GLU A 52 -5.18 10.78 -3.93
CA GLU A 52 -5.27 11.36 -2.60
C GLU A 52 -4.98 12.88 -2.64
N TRP A 53 -3.94 13.30 -3.35
CA TRP A 53 -3.69 14.72 -3.57
C TRP A 53 -4.88 15.42 -4.24
N ARG A 54 -5.49 14.81 -5.26
CA ARG A 54 -6.69 15.35 -5.93
C ARG A 54 -7.87 15.44 -4.98
N LEU A 55 -8.11 14.44 -4.11
CA LEU A 55 -9.15 14.51 -3.08
C LEU A 55 -8.96 15.72 -2.17
N HIS A 56 -7.75 15.93 -1.66
CA HIS A 56 -7.47 17.02 -0.73
C HIS A 56 -7.46 18.42 -1.36
N THR A 57 -7.29 18.51 -2.69
CA THR A 57 -7.33 19.77 -3.45
C THR A 57 -8.64 20.00 -4.19
N ALA A 58 -9.62 19.12 -4.08
CA ALA A 58 -10.92 19.23 -4.73
C ALA A 58 -11.63 20.55 -4.37
N GLN A 59 -12.30 21.14 -5.36
CA GLN A 59 -13.03 22.39 -5.18
C GLN A 59 -14.55 22.17 -5.06
N SER A 60 -15.02 20.93 -5.27
CA SER A 60 -16.43 20.56 -5.19
C SER A 60 -16.59 19.10 -4.70
N ALA A 61 -17.82 18.81 -4.21
CA ALA A 61 -18.17 17.43 -3.84
C ALA A 61 -18.09 16.47 -5.05
N GLU A 62 -18.46 16.92 -6.23
CA GLU A 62 -18.43 16.11 -7.45
C GLU A 62 -16.99 15.71 -7.82
N GLU A 63 -16.05 16.67 -7.77
CA GLU A 63 -14.63 16.40 -8.02
C GLU A 63 -14.06 15.44 -6.98
N TYR A 64 -14.40 15.63 -5.70
CA TYR A 64 -13.99 14.75 -4.61
C TYR A 64 -14.49 13.32 -4.82
N LEU A 65 -15.81 13.16 -5.04
CA LEU A 65 -16.45 11.86 -5.24
C LEU A 65 -15.97 11.16 -6.52
N GLY A 66 -15.67 11.94 -7.58
CA GLY A 66 -15.11 11.40 -8.80
C GLY A 66 -13.69 10.82 -8.64
N ALA A 67 -12.93 11.27 -7.64
CA ALA A 67 -11.60 10.77 -7.34
C ALA A 67 -11.60 9.55 -6.39
N MET A 68 -12.61 9.40 -5.51
CA MET A 68 -12.67 8.33 -4.51
C MET A 68 -12.57 6.91 -5.06
N PRO A 69 -13.32 6.49 -6.09
CA PRO A 69 -13.23 5.12 -6.60
C PRO A 69 -11.83 4.76 -7.11
N TRP A 70 -11.07 5.76 -7.57
CA TRP A 70 -9.70 5.55 -8.03
C TRP A 70 -8.74 5.30 -6.87
N THR A 71 -8.86 6.03 -5.75
CA THR A 71 -8.07 5.73 -4.55
C THR A 71 -8.39 4.32 -4.03
N ALA A 72 -9.67 3.94 -3.97
CA ALA A 72 -10.08 2.60 -3.58
C ALA A 72 -9.48 1.51 -4.49
N LEU A 73 -9.48 1.72 -5.82
CA LEU A 73 -8.86 0.83 -6.80
C LEU A 73 -7.36 0.65 -6.53
N TYR A 74 -6.63 1.75 -6.31
CA TYR A 74 -5.19 1.68 -6.15
C TYR A 74 -4.79 1.12 -4.79
N ILE A 75 -5.51 1.45 -3.71
CA ILE A 75 -5.32 0.83 -2.39
C ILE A 75 -5.59 -0.68 -2.46
N ALA A 76 -6.70 -1.10 -3.07
CA ALA A 76 -7.04 -2.51 -3.23
C ALA A 76 -5.97 -3.25 -4.06
N THR A 77 -5.48 -2.63 -5.15
CA THR A 77 -4.40 -3.18 -5.98
C THR A 77 -3.11 -3.34 -5.17
N ALA A 78 -2.72 -2.35 -4.37
CA ALA A 78 -1.54 -2.41 -3.52
C ALA A 78 -1.66 -3.53 -2.47
N ILE A 79 -2.82 -3.62 -1.78
CA ILE A 79 -3.10 -4.67 -0.79
C ILE A 79 -3.00 -6.07 -1.41
N VAL A 80 -3.64 -6.29 -2.55
CA VAL A 80 -3.62 -7.58 -3.25
C VAL A 80 -2.20 -7.91 -3.69
N ALA A 81 -1.51 -6.99 -4.36
CA ALA A 81 -0.15 -7.21 -4.84
C ALA A 81 0.83 -7.51 -3.70
N LEU A 82 0.76 -6.75 -2.58
CA LEU A 82 1.57 -7.02 -1.39
C LEU A 82 1.23 -8.37 -0.75
N SER A 83 -0.04 -8.74 -0.66
CA SER A 83 -0.47 -10.03 -0.12
C SER A 83 0.14 -11.19 -0.92
N TRP A 84 0.07 -11.13 -2.24
CA TRP A 84 0.68 -12.12 -3.13
C TRP A 84 2.21 -12.09 -3.10
N TYR A 85 2.81 -10.89 -3.03
CA TYR A 85 4.25 -10.74 -2.85
C TYR A 85 4.74 -11.46 -1.59
N ILE A 86 4.08 -11.22 -0.45
CA ILE A 86 4.41 -11.86 0.82
C ILE A 86 4.23 -13.38 0.71
N ALA A 87 3.15 -13.84 0.07
CA ALA A 87 2.89 -15.27 -0.15
C ALA A 87 4.03 -15.96 -0.89
N LEU A 88 4.48 -15.35 -1.99
CA LEU A 88 5.56 -15.90 -2.81
C LEU A 88 6.95 -15.80 -2.14
N ARG A 89 7.20 -14.72 -1.39
CA ARG A 89 8.50 -14.50 -0.72
C ARG A 89 8.67 -15.40 0.50
N THR A 90 7.61 -15.64 1.25
CA THR A 90 7.67 -16.39 2.51
C THR A 90 7.31 -17.86 2.39
N GLY A 91 6.43 -18.21 1.45
CA GLY A 91 5.91 -19.56 1.25
C GLY A 91 4.95 -20.05 2.36
N VAL A 92 4.51 -19.17 3.27
CA VAL A 92 3.86 -19.55 4.55
C VAL A 92 2.38 -19.18 4.64
N ILE A 93 1.80 -18.50 3.63
CA ILE A 93 0.43 -17.97 3.70
C ILE A 93 -0.63 -19.04 3.44
N ARG A 94 -1.79 -18.91 4.11
CA ARG A 94 -2.97 -19.72 3.85
C ARG A 94 -3.61 -19.27 2.53
N ARG A 95 -3.62 -20.15 1.54
CA ARG A 95 -4.17 -19.83 0.19
C ARG A 95 -5.61 -19.35 0.24
N GLY A 96 -6.46 -19.92 1.10
CA GLY A 96 -7.85 -19.50 1.24
C GLY A 96 -8.00 -18.05 1.70
N LEU A 97 -7.18 -17.60 2.67
CA LEU A 97 -7.19 -16.21 3.14
C LEU A 97 -6.73 -15.24 2.02
N LEU A 98 -5.69 -15.63 1.28
CA LEU A 98 -5.16 -14.85 0.17
C LEU A 98 -6.20 -14.65 -0.94
N TRP A 99 -6.87 -15.74 -1.36
CA TRP A 99 -7.93 -15.67 -2.35
C TRP A 99 -9.17 -14.94 -1.83
N GLY A 100 -9.50 -15.10 -0.54
CA GLY A 100 -10.58 -14.36 0.10
C GLY A 100 -10.35 -12.84 0.04
N VAL A 101 -9.18 -12.36 0.47
CA VAL A 101 -8.83 -10.92 0.38
C VAL A 101 -8.86 -10.43 -1.07
N THR A 102 -8.34 -11.22 -2.02
CA THR A 102 -8.36 -10.86 -3.44
C THR A 102 -9.80 -10.73 -3.97
N ALA A 103 -10.68 -11.70 -3.65
CA ALA A 103 -12.07 -11.69 -4.11
C ALA A 103 -12.84 -10.50 -3.52
N PHE A 104 -12.72 -10.26 -2.20
CA PHE A 104 -13.37 -9.12 -1.55
C PHE A 104 -12.83 -7.77 -2.06
N ALA A 105 -11.53 -7.66 -2.37
CA ALA A 105 -10.96 -6.46 -2.98
C ALA A 105 -11.56 -6.17 -4.35
N VAL A 106 -11.71 -7.19 -5.20
CA VAL A 106 -12.37 -7.03 -6.51
C VAL A 106 -13.83 -6.60 -6.34
N VAL A 107 -14.57 -7.25 -5.42
CA VAL A 107 -15.99 -6.90 -5.15
C VAL A 107 -16.08 -5.47 -4.62
N ALA A 108 -15.22 -5.05 -3.69
CA ALA A 108 -15.21 -3.69 -3.14
C ALA A 108 -15.00 -2.64 -4.24
N VAL A 109 -14.01 -2.84 -5.10
CA VAL A 109 -13.72 -1.93 -6.22
C VAL A 109 -14.90 -1.86 -7.20
N VAL A 110 -15.46 -3.01 -7.59
CA VAL A 110 -16.62 -3.03 -8.51
C VAL A 110 -17.81 -2.29 -7.93
N LEU A 111 -18.12 -2.52 -6.64
CA LEU A 111 -19.21 -1.83 -5.95
C LEU A 111 -18.95 -0.32 -5.83
N ASP A 112 -17.70 0.08 -5.59
CA ASP A 112 -17.36 1.49 -5.45
C ASP A 112 -17.54 2.26 -6.77
N PHE A 113 -17.12 1.68 -7.89
CA PHE A 113 -17.38 2.26 -9.21
C PHE A 113 -18.85 2.20 -9.65
N ALA A 114 -19.61 1.18 -9.22
CA ALA A 114 -21.00 0.99 -9.65
C ALA A 114 -21.99 1.86 -8.88
N VAL A 115 -21.81 1.98 -7.56
CA VAL A 115 -22.80 2.61 -6.69
C VAL A 115 -22.21 3.60 -5.66
N GLY A 116 -20.88 3.65 -5.51
CA GLY A 116 -20.21 4.38 -4.45
C GLY A 116 -20.48 3.77 -3.07
N ILE A 117 -19.47 3.22 -2.43
CA ILE A 117 -19.67 2.51 -1.15
C ILE A 117 -19.28 3.34 0.08
N ALA A 118 -18.68 4.51 -0.10
CA ALA A 118 -18.19 5.30 1.03
C ALA A 118 -19.34 5.99 1.81
N TYR A 119 -20.22 6.66 1.09
CA TYR A 119 -21.28 7.48 1.69
C TYR A 119 -22.65 7.15 1.09
N SER A 120 -23.70 7.45 1.86
CA SER A 120 -25.10 7.35 1.44
C SER A 120 -25.86 8.63 1.84
N GLY A 121 -26.88 9.02 1.05
CA GLY A 121 -27.71 10.19 1.32
C GLY A 121 -27.04 11.54 1.02
N PRO A 122 -27.53 12.63 1.62
CA PRO A 122 -27.02 13.98 1.35
C PRO A 122 -25.59 14.13 1.87
N LEU A 123 -24.74 14.73 1.04
CA LEU A 123 -23.33 14.95 1.33
C LEU A 123 -23.06 16.43 1.61
N VAL A 124 -22.19 16.70 2.57
CA VAL A 124 -21.71 18.04 2.90
C VAL A 124 -20.23 18.12 2.49
N PHE A 125 -19.94 19.01 1.54
CA PHE A 125 -18.57 19.36 1.17
C PHE A 125 -18.06 20.45 2.12
N GLY A 126 -16.84 20.29 2.62
CA GLY A 126 -16.21 21.23 3.52
C GLY A 126 -14.69 21.26 3.35
N THR A 127 -14.06 22.17 4.08
CA THR A 127 -12.60 22.26 4.16
C THR A 127 -12.16 22.29 5.62
N THR A 128 -11.08 21.57 5.94
CA THR A 128 -10.45 21.59 7.27
C THR A 128 -9.09 22.26 7.14
N VAL A 129 -8.79 23.18 8.06
CA VAL A 129 -7.48 23.84 8.11
C VAL A 129 -6.55 23.00 8.97
N LEU A 130 -5.44 22.55 8.38
CA LEU A 130 -4.40 21.78 9.07
C LEU A 130 -3.59 22.68 10.01
N PRO A 131 -2.86 22.12 11.00
CA PRO A 131 -2.11 22.90 11.99
C PRO A 131 -1.08 23.88 11.40
N TRP A 132 -0.65 23.66 10.18
CA TRP A 132 0.29 24.55 9.47
C TRP A 132 -0.40 25.52 8.48
N GLY A 133 -1.72 25.69 8.60
CA GLY A 133 -2.50 26.68 7.86
C GLY A 133 -2.97 26.26 6.46
N GLU A 134 -2.72 25.02 6.03
CA GLU A 134 -3.18 24.50 4.74
C GLU A 134 -4.62 23.99 4.85
N ALA A 135 -5.49 24.42 3.91
CA ALA A 135 -6.87 23.94 3.82
C ALA A 135 -6.92 22.67 2.96
N VAL A 136 -7.57 21.63 3.47
CA VAL A 136 -7.82 20.37 2.75
C VAL A 136 -9.31 20.12 2.62
N ALA A 137 -9.73 19.68 1.44
CA ALA A 137 -11.11 19.33 1.16
C ALA A 137 -11.49 18.02 1.86
N HIS A 138 -12.73 17.95 2.32
CA HIS A 138 -13.34 16.71 2.81
C HIS A 138 -14.82 16.67 2.46
N VAL A 139 -15.37 15.46 2.41
CA VAL A 139 -16.80 15.22 2.29
C VAL A 139 -17.26 14.48 3.54
N SER A 140 -18.38 14.85 4.09
CA SER A 140 -19.04 14.15 5.18
C SER A 140 -20.48 13.78 4.81
N GLY A 141 -20.93 12.64 5.31
CA GLY A 141 -22.26 12.11 5.04
C GLY A 141 -22.54 10.87 5.87
N ALA A 142 -23.74 10.30 5.72
CA ALA A 142 -24.05 9.03 6.35
C ALA A 142 -23.19 7.91 5.72
N THR A 143 -22.62 7.05 6.55
CA THR A 143 -21.81 5.92 6.10
C THR A 143 -22.69 4.92 5.34
N ASN A 144 -22.24 4.49 4.17
CA ASN A 144 -22.93 3.45 3.40
C ASN A 144 -22.68 2.08 4.04
N PRO A 145 -23.72 1.25 4.29
CA PRO A 145 -23.53 -0.10 4.84
C PRO A 145 -22.66 -1.01 3.98
N LEU A 146 -22.62 -0.80 2.66
CA LEU A 146 -21.77 -1.59 1.74
C LEU A 146 -20.27 -1.36 1.97
N ARG A 147 -19.90 -0.32 2.65
CA ARG A 147 -18.52 -0.03 3.03
C ARG A 147 -17.84 -1.17 3.81
N VAL A 148 -18.61 -1.94 4.56
CA VAL A 148 -18.13 -3.13 5.28
C VAL A 148 -17.31 -4.07 4.38
N VAL A 149 -17.59 -4.09 3.07
CA VAL A 149 -16.83 -4.91 2.10
C VAL A 149 -15.37 -4.43 2.00
N GLY A 150 -15.16 -3.11 1.95
CA GLY A 150 -13.81 -2.52 1.99
C GLY A 150 -13.09 -2.77 3.32
N ASP A 151 -13.81 -2.62 4.44
CA ASP A 151 -13.26 -2.90 5.78
C ASP A 151 -12.81 -4.36 5.92
N ILE A 152 -13.56 -5.33 5.35
CA ILE A 152 -13.18 -6.75 5.31
C ILE A 152 -11.83 -6.92 4.58
N VAL A 153 -11.57 -6.18 3.50
CA VAL A 153 -10.28 -6.24 2.80
C VAL A 153 -9.14 -5.75 3.69
N LEU A 154 -9.32 -4.63 4.39
CA LEU A 154 -8.32 -4.08 5.30
C LEU A 154 -8.02 -5.04 6.46
N PHE A 155 -9.05 -5.55 7.12
CA PHE A 155 -8.90 -6.54 8.21
C PHE A 155 -8.31 -7.87 7.71
N GLY A 156 -8.73 -8.34 6.54
CA GLY A 156 -8.17 -9.53 5.91
C GLY A 156 -6.67 -9.38 5.62
N PHE A 157 -6.26 -8.22 5.12
CA PHE A 157 -4.85 -7.88 4.93
C PHE A 157 -4.08 -7.88 6.24
N LEU A 158 -4.61 -7.24 7.29
CA LEU A 158 -4.00 -7.24 8.61
C LEU A 158 -3.82 -8.67 9.15
N LEU A 159 -4.82 -9.54 8.99
CA LEU A 159 -4.73 -10.96 9.37
C LEU A 159 -3.62 -11.69 8.60
N ILE A 160 -3.47 -11.42 7.28
CA ILE A 160 -2.35 -11.96 6.48
C ILE A 160 -1.01 -11.54 7.09
N LEU A 161 -0.86 -10.27 7.44
CA LEU A 161 0.38 -9.73 7.99
C LEU A 161 0.73 -10.36 9.34
N ILE A 162 -0.25 -10.45 10.24
CA ILE A 162 -0.07 -11.04 11.57
C ILE A 162 0.28 -12.53 11.44
N ASP A 163 -0.52 -13.31 10.70
CA ASP A 163 -0.30 -14.76 10.52
C ASP A 163 1.10 -15.04 9.93
N THR A 164 1.48 -14.26 8.88
CA THR A 164 2.78 -14.42 8.23
C THR A 164 3.94 -14.04 9.15
N THR A 165 3.84 -12.92 9.86
CA THR A 165 4.89 -12.45 10.76
C THR A 165 5.12 -13.43 11.91
N VAL A 166 4.03 -13.95 12.51
CA VAL A 166 4.09 -14.95 13.57
C VAL A 166 4.73 -16.25 13.08
N ARG A 167 4.34 -16.71 11.88
CA ARG A 167 4.91 -17.95 11.30
C ARG A 167 6.39 -17.78 10.96
N MET A 168 6.79 -16.65 10.34
CA MET A 168 8.20 -16.37 10.07
C MET A 168 9.03 -16.34 11.35
N ALA A 169 8.51 -15.74 12.42
CA ALA A 169 9.18 -15.70 13.71
C ALA A 169 9.39 -17.12 14.30
N ARG A 170 8.36 -18.00 14.18
CA ARG A 170 8.43 -19.40 14.62
C ARG A 170 9.44 -20.24 13.82
N HIS A 171 9.58 -19.98 12.51
CA HIS A 171 10.54 -20.68 11.63
C HIS A 171 11.97 -20.12 11.68
N ARG A 172 12.37 -19.47 12.77
CA ARG A 172 13.71 -18.88 13.00
C ARG A 172 14.15 -17.81 12.02
N LYS A 173 13.28 -17.33 11.14
CA LYS A 173 13.54 -16.20 10.21
C LYS A 173 13.32 -14.85 10.92
N ARG A 174 13.80 -14.70 12.16
CA ARG A 174 13.48 -13.55 13.03
C ARG A 174 13.89 -12.20 12.44
N ARG A 175 14.98 -12.13 11.69
CA ARG A 175 15.43 -10.88 11.06
C ARG A 175 14.46 -10.44 9.95
N GLN A 176 14.11 -11.35 9.04
CA GLN A 176 13.14 -11.08 7.99
C GLN A 176 11.75 -10.76 8.57
N ALA A 177 11.32 -11.48 9.63
CA ALA A 177 10.07 -11.20 10.33
C ALA A 177 10.05 -9.77 10.91
N ARG A 178 11.15 -9.27 11.45
CA ARG A 178 11.23 -7.90 12.01
C ARG A 178 11.24 -6.83 10.92
N LEU A 179 12.06 -6.97 9.88
CA LEU A 179 12.17 -5.98 8.81
C LEU A 179 10.89 -5.94 7.96
N LEU A 180 10.53 -7.08 7.37
CA LEU A 180 9.37 -7.17 6.49
C LEU A 180 8.06 -7.04 7.29
N GLY A 181 7.92 -7.80 8.39
CA GLY A 181 6.72 -7.76 9.22
C GLY A 181 6.50 -6.40 9.89
N GLY A 182 7.57 -5.75 10.37
CA GLY A 182 7.49 -4.41 10.98
C GLY A 182 7.09 -3.34 9.98
N SER A 183 7.68 -3.32 8.78
CA SER A 183 7.35 -2.34 7.74
C SER A 183 5.92 -2.51 7.21
N LEU A 184 5.49 -3.75 7.00
CA LEU A 184 4.13 -4.07 6.58
C LEU A 184 3.10 -3.74 7.67
N MET A 185 3.43 -3.96 8.95
CA MET A 185 2.57 -3.59 10.06
C MET A 185 2.42 -2.06 10.17
N ALA A 186 3.49 -1.29 9.95
CA ALA A 186 3.41 0.17 9.91
C ALA A 186 2.47 0.65 8.79
N TYR A 187 2.54 0.02 7.60
CA TYR A 187 1.62 0.31 6.51
C TYR A 187 0.17 -0.06 6.85
N ALA A 188 -0.06 -1.24 7.42
CA ALA A 188 -1.40 -1.67 7.83
C ALA A 188 -2.01 -0.75 8.91
N LEU A 189 -1.21 -0.27 9.85
CA LEU A 189 -1.66 0.73 10.84
C LEU A 189 -2.02 2.04 10.14
N GLY A 190 -1.25 2.48 9.14
CA GLY A 190 -1.60 3.62 8.30
C GLY A 190 -2.95 3.43 7.58
N LEU A 191 -3.18 2.26 6.98
CA LEU A 191 -4.46 1.93 6.32
C LEU A 191 -5.64 1.92 7.32
N LEU A 192 -5.45 1.42 8.54
CA LEU A 192 -6.52 1.41 9.54
C LEU A 192 -7.00 2.80 9.95
N THR A 193 -6.21 3.86 9.72
CA THR A 193 -6.65 5.25 9.96
C THR A 193 -7.72 5.73 8.97
N ILE A 194 -7.90 5.02 7.84
CA ILE A 194 -8.96 5.32 6.88
C ILE A 194 -10.34 5.14 7.55
N ILE A 195 -10.53 4.09 8.36
CA ILE A 195 -11.81 3.78 9.00
C ILE A 195 -12.33 4.93 9.87
N PRO A 196 -11.61 5.44 10.89
CA PRO A 196 -12.09 6.55 11.70
C PRO A 196 -12.14 7.88 10.95
N SER A 197 -11.29 8.08 9.92
CA SER A 197 -11.38 9.26 9.05
C SER A 197 -12.71 9.29 8.30
N ASP A 198 -13.10 8.19 7.71
CA ASP A 198 -14.37 8.08 6.97
C ASP A 198 -15.60 8.04 7.88
N LEU A 199 -15.44 7.65 9.16
CA LEU A 199 -16.49 7.80 10.16
C LEU A 199 -16.65 9.26 10.65
N GLY A 200 -15.84 10.18 10.12
CA GLY A 200 -15.88 11.61 10.47
C GLY A 200 -15.30 11.93 11.85
N TRP A 201 -14.54 11.02 12.47
CA TRP A 201 -13.91 11.29 13.77
C TRP A 201 -12.79 12.35 13.66
N PHE A 202 -12.12 12.39 12.51
CA PHE A 202 -11.18 13.44 12.15
C PHE A 202 -11.11 13.62 10.63
N HIS A 203 -10.88 14.85 10.20
CA HIS A 203 -10.79 15.22 8.78
C HIS A 203 -9.36 15.66 8.46
N VAL A 204 -8.44 14.70 8.53
CA VAL A 204 -7.03 14.92 8.21
C VAL A 204 -6.59 13.92 7.16
N PRO A 205 -5.57 14.24 6.35
CA PRO A 205 -5.02 13.30 5.39
C PRO A 205 -4.58 12.00 6.08
N THR A 206 -4.97 10.88 5.51
CA THR A 206 -4.63 9.57 6.05
C THR A 206 -3.16 9.24 5.77
N PRO A 207 -2.39 8.73 6.75
CA PRO A 207 -0.95 8.52 6.63
C PRO A 207 -0.57 7.27 5.83
N HIS A 208 -1.54 6.49 5.32
CA HIS A 208 -1.27 5.18 4.70
C HIS A 208 -0.32 5.28 3.49
N THR A 209 -0.51 6.28 2.62
CA THR A 209 0.34 6.52 1.45
C THR A 209 1.80 6.77 1.86
N PHE A 210 2.01 7.58 2.92
CA PHE A 210 3.35 7.85 3.45
C PHE A 210 3.92 6.64 4.20
N ALA A 211 3.07 5.87 4.90
CA ALA A 211 3.49 4.66 5.61
C ALA A 211 4.06 3.60 4.66
N PHE A 212 3.66 3.59 3.38
CA PHE A 212 4.25 2.71 2.38
C PHE A 212 5.75 2.97 2.16
N LEU A 213 6.23 4.20 2.35
CA LEU A 213 7.67 4.51 2.25
C LEU A 213 8.51 3.71 3.23
N VAL A 214 7.94 3.28 4.36
CA VAL A 214 8.61 2.37 5.31
C VAL A 214 8.85 1.00 4.68
N ILE A 215 7.89 0.51 3.89
CA ILE A 215 8.05 -0.74 3.11
C ILE A 215 9.12 -0.55 2.05
N VAL A 216 9.08 0.56 1.32
CA VAL A 216 10.07 0.90 0.30
C VAL A 216 11.48 0.93 0.89
N ALA A 217 11.67 1.58 2.03
CA ALA A 217 12.95 1.63 2.72
C ALA A 217 13.43 0.23 3.16
N ALA A 218 12.54 -0.57 3.76
CA ALA A 218 12.86 -1.93 4.20
C ALA A 218 13.23 -2.85 3.02
N MET A 219 12.51 -2.75 1.90
CA MET A 219 12.76 -3.53 0.70
C MET A 219 14.04 -3.11 -0.02
N SER A 220 14.32 -1.81 -0.08
CA SER A 220 15.57 -1.29 -0.64
C SER A 220 16.77 -1.76 0.16
N TRP A 221 16.64 -1.83 1.48
CA TRP A 221 17.66 -2.37 2.36
C TRP A 221 17.92 -3.86 2.10
N ASP A 222 16.88 -4.69 2.09
CA ASP A 222 16.97 -6.13 1.84
C ASP A 222 17.62 -6.42 0.49
N LEU A 223 17.25 -5.67 -0.55
CA LEU A 223 17.82 -5.74 -1.88
C LEU A 223 19.31 -5.40 -1.92
N THR A 224 19.70 -4.31 -1.27
CA THR A 224 21.11 -3.88 -1.21
C THR A 224 21.96 -4.95 -0.55
N GLU A 225 21.47 -5.57 0.52
CA GLU A 225 22.16 -6.65 1.21
C GLU A 225 22.30 -7.90 0.34
N ASP A 226 21.26 -8.29 -0.41
CA ASP A 226 21.32 -9.42 -1.35
C ASP A 226 22.34 -9.16 -2.45
N LEU A 227 22.42 -7.94 -2.99
CA LEU A 227 23.41 -7.55 -4.01
C LEU A 227 24.83 -7.60 -3.47
N VAL A 228 25.08 -7.09 -2.26
CA VAL A 228 26.41 -7.12 -1.62
C VAL A 228 26.86 -8.57 -1.38
N ARG A 229 25.96 -9.44 -0.91
CA ARG A 229 26.25 -10.88 -0.73
C ARG A 229 26.58 -11.57 -2.06
N ALA A 230 25.78 -11.32 -3.10
CA ALA A 230 26.01 -11.89 -4.43
C ALA A 230 27.35 -11.46 -5.00
N ALA A 231 27.74 -10.18 -4.85
CA ALA A 231 29.02 -9.66 -5.27
C ALA A 231 30.20 -10.28 -4.49
N GLY A 232 30.01 -10.55 -3.18
CA GLY A 232 31.01 -11.25 -2.35
C GLY A 232 31.25 -12.68 -2.83
N LEU A 233 30.20 -13.45 -3.03
CA LEU A 233 30.27 -14.82 -3.54
C LEU A 233 30.95 -14.91 -4.93
N SER A 234 30.59 -13.99 -5.84
CA SER A 234 31.22 -13.93 -7.18
C SER A 234 32.70 -13.69 -7.10
N ARG A 235 33.21 -12.86 -6.19
CA ARG A 235 34.64 -12.63 -5.98
C ARG A 235 35.34 -13.86 -5.42
N GLU A 236 34.71 -14.60 -4.51
CA GLU A 236 35.27 -15.84 -3.94
C GLU A 236 35.42 -16.95 -5.02
N VAL A 237 34.39 -17.11 -5.87
CA VAL A 237 34.44 -18.06 -7.00
C VAL A 237 35.57 -17.72 -7.96
N LEU A 238 35.67 -16.46 -8.40
CA LEU A 238 36.76 -16.02 -9.28
C LEU A 238 38.13 -16.17 -8.65
N ALA A 239 38.25 -15.99 -7.34
CA ALA A 239 39.53 -16.21 -6.64
C ALA A 239 39.91 -17.69 -6.53
N SER A 240 38.93 -18.60 -6.44
CA SER A 240 39.15 -20.05 -6.40
C SER A 240 39.53 -20.62 -7.77
N GLU A 241 38.94 -20.09 -8.85
CA GLU A 241 39.30 -20.51 -10.23
C GLU A 241 40.73 -20.08 -10.68
N ARG A 242 41.29 -19.08 -10.02
CA ARG A 242 42.66 -18.60 -10.30
C ARG A 242 43.76 -19.34 -9.54
N ARG A 243 43.44 -20.29 -8.67
CA ARG A 243 44.39 -21.13 -7.92
C ARG A 243 44.52 -22.51 -8.56
#